data_c41e42cabe103968cab4ea09128039df
#
_entry.id   c41e42cabe103968cab4ea09128039df
#
_cell.length_a   1.000
_cell.length_b   1.000
_cell.length_c   1.000
_cell.angle_alpha   90.00
_cell.angle_beta   90.00
_cell.angle_gamma   90.00
#
_symmetry.space_group_name_H-M   'P 1'
#
loop_
_entity.id
_entity.type
_entity.pdbx_description
1 polymer ?
#
loop_
_entity_poly.entity_id
_entity_poly.type
_entity_poly.pdbx_seq_one_letter_code
_entity_poly.pdbx_strand_id
1 'polypeptide(L)'
;QPDVELIRDGRSKRKFKVKVNGFDYYDVKKGTVESGSTSRIAMWMLDTDYDGMCIEPKQVFFPMGGKKDGWNKLAKTLRAEIDPDLIEKYAGNESLWFMAEPNTRIAVKIIDDRGIESLKVIRIGDE
;
A
#
# COMPACT_ATOMS: atom_id res chain seq x y z
N GLN A 1 8.08 1.51 8.87
CA GLN A 1 6.78 2.17 8.81
C GLN A 1 6.53 2.71 7.41
N PRO A 2 5.34 2.53 6.84
CA PRO A 2 5.03 3.04 5.51
C PRO A 2 5.08 4.57 5.46
N ASP A 3 5.69 5.09 4.42
CA ASP A 3 5.69 6.51 4.09
C ASP A 3 4.59 6.75 3.06
N VAL A 4 3.47 7.29 3.52
CA VAL A 4 2.23 7.38 2.77
C VAL A 4 1.69 8.80 2.86
N GLU A 5 1.27 9.33 1.72
CA GLU A 5 0.59 10.61 1.61
C GLU A 5 -0.89 10.41 1.33
N LEU A 6 -1.73 11.14 2.06
CA LEU A 6 -3.16 11.25 1.75
C LEU A 6 -3.38 12.49 0.89
N ILE A 7 -3.92 12.30 -0.31
CA ILE A 7 -4.15 13.38 -1.27
C ILE A 7 -5.65 13.65 -1.36
N ARG A 8 -6.04 14.91 -1.18
CA ARG A 8 -7.43 15.35 -1.34
C ARG A 8 -7.70 15.78 -2.77
N ASP A 9 -8.92 15.48 -3.24
CA ASP A 9 -9.43 16.11 -4.44
C ASP A 9 -9.86 17.54 -4.09
N GLY A 10 -9.32 18.52 -4.78
CA GLY A 10 -9.65 19.93 -4.55
C GLY A 10 -11.10 20.30 -4.85
N ARG A 11 -11.84 19.42 -5.53
CA ARG A 11 -13.24 19.63 -5.90
C ARG A 11 -14.23 19.00 -4.94
N SER A 12 -13.78 18.11 -4.06
CA SER A 12 -14.65 17.40 -3.13
C SER A 12 -13.98 17.24 -1.78
N LYS A 13 -14.72 17.50 -0.70
CA LYS A 13 -14.22 17.38 0.66
C LYS A 13 -14.09 15.94 1.14
N ARG A 14 -14.65 14.97 0.40
CA ARG A 14 -14.72 13.57 0.81
C ARG A 14 -14.02 12.62 -0.14
N LYS A 15 -13.34 13.14 -1.14
CA LYS A 15 -12.67 12.35 -2.16
C LYS A 15 -11.16 12.39 -1.96
N PHE A 16 -10.57 11.21 -1.83
CA PHE A 16 -9.15 11.06 -1.48
C PHE A 16 -8.49 10.01 -2.35
N LYS A 17 -7.17 10.08 -2.40
CA LYS A 17 -6.33 8.96 -2.85
C LYS A 17 -5.09 8.90 -1.98
N VAL A 18 -4.42 7.76 -2.03
CA VAL A 18 -3.21 7.50 -1.26
C VAL A 18 -2.04 7.33 -2.22
N LYS A 19 -0.92 7.95 -1.88
CA LYS A 19 0.34 7.76 -2.58
C LYS A 19 1.34 7.14 -1.63
N VAL A 20 1.93 6.01 -2.03
CA VAL A 20 2.98 5.35 -1.26
C VAL A 20 4.33 5.82 -1.77
N ASN A 21 5.13 6.45 -0.91
CA ASN A 21 6.45 6.97 -1.25
C ASN A 21 7.57 5.97 -0.96
N GLY A 22 7.31 5.05 -0.04
CA GLY A 22 8.27 4.05 0.39
C GLY A 22 7.94 3.54 1.77
N PHE A 23 8.93 3.06 2.48
CA PHE A 23 8.77 2.58 3.85
C PHE A 23 10.10 2.66 4.60
N ASP A 24 10.02 2.78 5.94
CA ASP A 24 11.20 2.74 6.80
C ASP A 24 11.28 1.37 7.47
N TYR A 25 12.47 0.84 7.60
CA TYR A 25 12.71 -0.42 8.30
C TYR A 25 13.99 -0.33 9.12
N TYR A 26 14.06 -1.13 10.18
CA TYR A 26 15.23 -1.20 11.02
C TYR A 26 16.19 -2.27 10.50
N ASP A 27 17.42 -1.87 10.20
CA ASP A 27 18.46 -2.81 9.78
C ASP A 27 19.24 -3.25 11.02
N VAL A 28 19.05 -4.50 11.42
CA VAL A 28 19.66 -5.08 12.62
C VAL A 28 21.17 -5.13 12.50
N LYS A 29 21.71 -5.37 11.32
CA LYS A 29 23.16 -5.47 11.09
C LYS A 29 23.83 -4.11 11.23
N LYS A 30 23.20 -3.06 10.71
CA LYS A 30 23.73 -1.70 10.78
C LYS A 30 23.32 -0.95 12.05
N GLY A 31 22.29 -1.42 12.75
CA GLY A 31 21.74 -0.76 13.91
C GLY A 31 21.09 0.59 13.62
N THR A 32 20.64 0.81 12.38
CA THR A 32 20.07 2.08 11.92
C THR A 32 18.70 1.87 11.28
N VAL A 33 17.94 2.96 11.21
CA VAL A 33 16.70 2.98 10.43
C VAL A 33 17.05 3.31 8.99
N GLU A 34 16.64 2.44 8.06
CA GLU A 34 16.87 2.60 6.63
C GLU A 34 15.56 2.87 5.92
N SER A 35 15.63 3.50 4.76
CA SER A 35 14.46 3.77 3.93
C SER A 35 14.46 2.85 2.72
N GLY A 36 13.31 2.19 2.49
CA GLY A 36 13.06 1.41 1.28
C GLY A 36 12.26 2.21 0.27
N SER A 37 12.67 2.15 -0.99
CA SER A 37 11.94 2.80 -2.08
C SER A 37 10.75 1.96 -2.53
N THR A 38 9.89 2.54 -3.38
CA THR A 38 8.75 1.82 -3.95
C THR A 38 9.17 0.62 -4.80
N SER A 39 10.40 0.62 -5.32
CA SER A 39 10.92 -0.52 -6.10
C SER A 39 11.07 -1.80 -5.27
N ARG A 40 11.08 -1.69 -3.94
CA ARG A 40 11.19 -2.82 -3.02
C ARG A 40 9.85 -3.28 -2.47
N ILE A 41 8.76 -2.65 -2.87
CA ILE A 41 7.42 -3.03 -2.44
C ILE A 41 6.89 -4.12 -3.37
N ALA A 42 6.67 -5.32 -2.81
CA ALA A 42 6.10 -6.43 -3.57
C ALA A 42 4.60 -6.21 -3.79
N MET A 43 3.91 -5.77 -2.73
CA MET A 43 2.48 -5.54 -2.76
C MET A 43 2.11 -4.51 -1.71
N TRP A 44 1.10 -3.70 -1.98
CA TRP A 44 0.47 -2.89 -0.94
C TRP A 44 -1.05 -2.89 -1.13
N MET A 45 -1.76 -2.73 -0.03
CA MET A 45 -3.20 -2.76 -0.04
C MET A 45 -3.77 -1.60 0.76
N LEU A 46 -4.95 -1.15 0.34
CA LEU A 46 -5.66 -0.04 0.95
C LEU A 46 -7.00 -0.53 1.48
N ASP A 47 -7.23 -0.32 2.78
CA ASP A 47 -8.53 -0.47 3.41
C ASP A 47 -9.10 0.92 3.63
N THR A 48 -10.20 1.24 2.98
CA THR A 48 -10.82 2.57 3.03
C THR A 48 -11.76 2.74 4.22
N ASP A 49 -11.98 1.68 4.99
CA ASP A 49 -12.85 1.70 6.18
C ASP A 49 -12.34 0.69 7.21
N TYR A 50 -11.17 1.00 7.76
CA TYR A 50 -10.48 0.11 8.69
C TYR A 50 -11.16 0.09 10.05
N ASP A 51 -11.48 -1.10 10.54
CA ASP A 51 -12.15 -1.30 11.82
C ASP A 51 -11.20 -1.25 13.03
N GLY A 52 -9.90 -1.20 12.82
CA GLY A 52 -8.90 -1.20 13.87
C GLY A 52 -8.41 -2.58 14.28
N MET A 53 -8.95 -3.63 13.73
CA MET A 53 -8.60 -5.01 14.07
C MET A 53 -8.02 -5.78 12.90
N CYS A 54 -8.77 -5.90 11.81
CA CYS A 54 -8.36 -6.66 10.63
C CYS A 54 -8.44 -5.80 9.40
N ILE A 55 -7.38 -5.85 8.57
CA ILE A 55 -7.41 -5.14 7.31
C ILE A 55 -8.30 -5.87 6.33
N GLU A 56 -9.22 -5.13 5.71
CA GLU A 56 -10.14 -5.64 4.70
C GLU A 56 -9.86 -4.90 3.39
N PRO A 57 -9.01 -5.44 2.51
CA PRO A 57 -8.53 -4.69 1.36
C PRO A 57 -9.65 -4.35 0.39
N LYS A 58 -9.74 -3.09 0.02
CA LYS A 58 -10.63 -2.58 -1.03
C LYS A 58 -9.87 -2.40 -2.33
N GLN A 59 -8.57 -2.09 -2.25
CA GLN A 59 -7.69 -1.95 -3.40
C GLN A 59 -6.36 -2.65 -3.09
N VAL A 60 -5.82 -3.35 -4.07
CA VAL A 60 -4.54 -4.07 -3.95
C VAL A 60 -3.66 -3.71 -5.14
N PHE A 61 -2.38 -3.44 -4.87
CA PHE A 61 -1.44 -2.96 -5.87
C PHE A 61 -0.15 -3.78 -5.83
N PHE A 62 0.46 -3.95 -7.00
CA PHE A 62 1.66 -4.78 -7.18
C PHE A 62 2.73 -3.99 -7.95
N PRO A 63 3.45 -3.08 -7.30
CA PRO A 63 4.45 -2.26 -8.00
C PRO A 63 5.54 -3.08 -8.71
N MET A 64 5.87 -4.25 -8.16
CA MET A 64 6.85 -5.15 -8.79
C MET A 64 6.22 -6.06 -9.84
N GLY A 65 4.90 -6.12 -9.91
CA GLY A 65 4.17 -7.03 -10.81
C GLY A 65 4.29 -6.67 -12.29
N GLY A 66 4.68 -5.43 -12.61
CA GLY A 66 4.94 -5.02 -13.99
C GLY A 66 6.20 -5.65 -14.58
N LYS A 67 7.00 -6.31 -13.74
CA LYS A 67 8.18 -7.08 -14.16
C LYS A 67 7.87 -8.57 -14.03
N LYS A 68 8.25 -9.33 -15.04
CA LYS A 68 7.99 -10.77 -15.08
C LYS A 68 8.46 -11.50 -13.82
N ASP A 69 9.65 -11.14 -13.32
CA ASP A 69 10.21 -11.76 -12.13
C ASP A 69 9.42 -11.38 -10.86
N GLY A 70 8.96 -10.16 -10.77
CA GLY A 70 8.13 -9.71 -9.65
C GLY A 70 6.82 -10.46 -9.58
N TRP A 71 6.19 -10.70 -10.74
CA TRP A 71 4.97 -11.48 -10.84
C TRP A 71 5.13 -12.89 -10.29
N ASN A 72 6.17 -13.60 -10.76
CA ASN A 72 6.42 -14.97 -10.33
C ASN A 72 6.67 -15.06 -8.83
N LYS A 73 7.39 -14.08 -8.29
CA LYS A 73 7.68 -14.00 -6.86
C LYS A 73 6.41 -13.78 -6.04
N LEU A 74 5.54 -12.88 -6.50
CA LEU A 74 4.26 -12.60 -5.84
C LEU A 74 3.33 -13.81 -5.88
N ALA A 75 3.24 -14.48 -7.01
CA ALA A 75 2.38 -15.66 -7.16
C ALA A 75 2.79 -16.76 -6.17
N LYS A 76 4.08 -16.97 -5.96
CA LYS A 76 4.59 -17.93 -4.98
C LYS A 76 4.28 -17.51 -3.55
N THR A 77 4.47 -16.23 -3.23
CA THR A 77 4.29 -15.71 -1.86
C THR A 77 2.83 -15.74 -1.44
N LEU A 78 1.93 -15.37 -2.33
CA LEU A 78 0.51 -15.23 -2.00
C LEU A 78 -0.27 -16.54 -2.17
N ARG A 79 0.28 -17.49 -2.90
CA ARG A 79 -0.43 -18.74 -3.27
C ARG A 79 -1.80 -18.46 -3.87
N ALA A 80 -1.94 -17.32 -4.56
CA ALA A 80 -3.19 -16.87 -5.12
C ALA A 80 -3.08 -16.84 -6.64
N GLU A 81 -4.19 -17.16 -7.30
CA GLU A 81 -4.31 -16.91 -8.72
C GLU A 81 -4.63 -15.43 -8.90
N ILE A 82 -3.68 -14.69 -9.43
CA ILE A 82 -3.86 -13.29 -9.75
C ILE A 82 -3.92 -13.16 -11.26
N ASP A 83 -4.98 -12.52 -11.75
CA ASP A 83 -5.15 -12.27 -13.18
C ASP A 83 -4.04 -11.33 -13.68
N PRO A 84 -3.18 -11.77 -14.62
CA PRO A 84 -2.10 -10.92 -15.13
C PRO A 84 -2.58 -9.61 -15.77
N ASP A 85 -3.79 -9.60 -16.33
CA ASP A 85 -4.35 -8.41 -16.97
C ASP A 85 -4.68 -7.31 -15.95
N LEU A 86 -4.96 -7.69 -14.70
CA LEU A 86 -5.23 -6.75 -13.62
C LEU A 86 -3.95 -6.15 -13.04
N ILE A 87 -2.83 -6.82 -13.14
CA ILE A 87 -1.56 -6.36 -12.56
C ILE A 87 -1.09 -5.08 -13.22
N GLU A 88 -1.16 -5.00 -14.55
CA GLU A 88 -0.75 -3.82 -15.28
C GLU A 88 -1.56 -2.59 -14.84
N LYS A 89 -2.85 -2.77 -14.57
CA LYS A 89 -3.74 -1.71 -14.09
C LYS A 89 -3.38 -1.26 -12.67
N TYR A 90 -2.92 -2.18 -11.82
CA TYR A 90 -2.65 -1.92 -10.41
C TYR A 90 -1.16 -1.97 -10.06
N ALA A 91 -0.29 -1.70 -11.02
CA ALA A 91 1.16 -1.74 -10.79
C ALA A 91 1.74 -0.47 -10.17
N GLY A 92 0.91 0.53 -9.88
CA GLY A 92 1.36 1.82 -9.42
C GLY A 92 1.56 1.92 -7.91
N ASN A 93 2.01 3.10 -7.50
CA ASN A 93 2.17 3.48 -6.10
C ASN A 93 1.13 4.51 -5.65
N GLU A 94 0.12 4.75 -6.46
CA GLU A 94 -1.02 5.60 -6.12
C GLU A 94 -2.31 4.81 -6.21
N SER A 95 -3.21 5.03 -5.24
CA SER A 95 -4.52 4.40 -5.28
C SER A 95 -5.44 5.07 -6.29
N LEU A 96 -6.55 4.42 -6.58
CA LEU A 96 -7.68 5.09 -7.24
C LEU A 96 -8.32 6.04 -6.23
N TRP A 97 -9.04 7.02 -6.74
CA TRP A 97 -9.82 7.92 -5.88
C TRP A 97 -10.88 7.12 -5.11
N PHE A 98 -11.08 7.46 -3.85
CA PHE A 98 -12.12 6.85 -3.03
C PHE A 98 -12.82 7.91 -2.18
N MET A 99 -14.04 7.59 -1.75
CA MET A 99 -14.81 8.45 -0.87
C MET A 99 -14.64 7.99 0.57
N ALA A 100 -14.48 8.94 1.49
CA ALA A 100 -14.38 8.63 2.92
C ALA A 100 -15.03 9.73 3.75
N GLU A 101 -15.80 9.30 4.76
CA GLU A 101 -16.43 10.20 5.71
C GLU A 101 -15.43 10.68 6.77
N PRO A 102 -15.67 11.85 7.40
CA PRO A 102 -14.85 12.30 8.51
C PRO A 102 -14.80 11.26 9.63
N ASN A 103 -13.65 11.14 10.29
CA ASN A 103 -13.37 10.18 11.36
C ASN A 103 -13.28 8.72 10.92
N THR A 104 -13.40 8.44 9.62
CA THR A 104 -13.09 7.11 9.08
C THR A 104 -11.58 6.89 9.16
N ARG A 105 -11.17 5.69 9.50
CA ARG A 105 -9.77 5.29 9.46
C ARG A 105 -9.50 4.55 8.16
N ILE A 106 -8.42 4.92 7.50
CA ILE A 106 -7.90 4.15 6.38
C ILE A 106 -6.62 3.45 6.81
N ALA A 107 -6.34 2.30 6.23
CA ALA A 107 -5.14 1.54 6.52
C ALA A 107 -4.41 1.21 5.23
N VAL A 108 -3.10 1.40 5.25
CA VAL A 108 -2.22 1.01 4.15
C VAL A 108 -1.26 -0.03 4.68
N LYS A 109 -1.30 -1.22 4.11
CA LYS A 109 -0.40 -2.31 4.46
C LYS A 109 0.57 -2.54 3.31
N ILE A 110 1.84 -2.54 3.62
CA ILE A 110 2.91 -2.77 2.65
C ILE A 110 3.57 -4.10 2.97
N ILE A 111 3.80 -4.90 1.92
CA ILE A 111 4.59 -6.12 2.00
C ILE A 111 5.80 -5.90 1.10
N ASP A 112 7.00 -5.93 1.68
CA ASP A 112 8.23 -5.68 0.93
C ASP A 112 8.71 -6.94 0.18
N ASP A 113 9.80 -6.79 -0.56
CA ASP A 113 10.39 -7.88 -1.35
C ASP A 113 10.94 -9.03 -0.51
N ARG A 114 11.05 -8.85 0.81
CA ARG A 114 11.45 -9.89 1.76
C ARG A 114 10.26 -10.57 2.43
N GLY A 115 9.03 -10.11 2.16
CA GLY A 115 7.82 -10.61 2.79
C GLY A 115 7.50 -9.97 4.13
N ILE A 116 8.20 -8.91 4.52
CA ILE A 116 7.95 -8.22 5.80
C ILE A 116 6.79 -7.25 5.61
N GLU A 117 5.84 -7.29 6.55
CA GLU A 117 4.65 -6.46 6.53
C GLU A 117 4.81 -5.23 7.42
N SER A 118 4.27 -4.11 6.96
CA SER A 118 4.16 -2.88 7.76
C SER A 118 2.82 -2.21 7.50
N LEU A 119 2.30 -1.52 8.52
CA LEU A 119 0.96 -0.95 8.51
C LEU A 119 1.00 0.53 8.90
N LYS A 120 0.29 1.35 8.15
CA LYS A 120 0.03 2.76 8.48
C LYS A 120 -1.46 2.98 8.54
N VAL A 121 -1.93 3.57 9.63
CA VAL A 121 -3.33 3.97 9.79
C VAL A 121 -3.42 5.49 9.77
N ILE A 122 -4.32 6.02 8.95
CA ILE A 122 -4.57 7.45 8.84
C ILE A 122 -6.05 7.70 9.14
N ARG A 123 -6.32 8.63 10.05
CA ARG A 123 -7.68 9.04 10.35
C ARG A 123 -8.06 10.23 9.48
N ILE A 124 -9.18 10.12 8.76
CA ILE A 124 -9.69 11.21 7.93
C ILE A 124 -10.17 12.33 8.84
N GLY A 125 -9.65 13.52 8.61
CA GLY A 125 -9.93 14.70 9.44
C GLY A 125 -8.78 15.13 10.33
N ASP A 126 -7.76 14.28 10.51
CA ASP A 126 -6.57 14.56 11.32
C ASP A 126 -5.33 14.86 10.48
N GLU A 127 -5.45 14.86 9.18
CA GLU A 127 -4.36 15.16 8.24
C GLU A 127 -4.05 16.65 8.11
#